data_0674832919df255c852e033f32ec622d
#
_entry.id   0674832919df255c852e033f32ec622d
#
_cell.length_a   1.000
_cell.length_b   1.000
_cell.length_c   1.000
_cell.angle_alpha   90.00
_cell.angle_beta   90.00
_cell.angle_gamma   90.00
#
_symmetry.space_group_name_H-M   'P 1'
#
loop_
_entity.id
_entity.type
_entity.pdbx_description
1 polymer ?
#
loop_
_entity_poly.entity_id
_entity_poly.type
_entity_poly.pdbx_seq_one_letter_code
_entity_poly.pdbx_strand_id
1 'polypeptide(L)'
;MTERKRMPRLIVIRHGVTEWSKTGQHTGRTDLPLLDEGVHEAIEFGDRLVGYSDQAVLCLPEIGYILRSPRTRCVQTLECMLGTEEQRKMMGMPNVQVLDDCREWDYGQYEGQTTECIRKSRPGWNVFEHGTPSHETNPDLPGESPEQISERADRVVKLIREWHQTTKKDVVIFTHGHFSNVLIGRFLRLPLSMSKVLVMSATGTAILSYTHHTFDEPVLIGLLSPGFDMQTGSSPVSTKSHEEYQYLELVSSIIRHGEIRKDRTGTGTIANFAPPKTLKFNLTG
;
A
#
# COMPACT_ATOMS: atom_id res chain seq x y z
N MET A 1 25.71 -23.06 11.69
CA MET A 1 25.61 -21.85 10.86
C MET A 1 24.53 -20.99 11.50
N THR A 2 24.88 -19.85 12.10
CA THR A 2 23.91 -18.89 12.63
C THR A 2 23.13 -18.33 11.45
N GLU A 3 21.81 -18.60 11.38
CA GLU A 3 20.91 -17.94 10.42
C GLU A 3 21.16 -16.43 10.48
N ARG A 4 21.61 -15.84 9.37
CA ARG A 4 21.70 -14.38 9.26
C ARG A 4 20.29 -13.84 9.23
N LYS A 5 19.78 -13.45 10.39
CA LYS A 5 18.47 -12.83 10.51
C LYS A 5 18.45 -11.54 9.67
N ARG A 6 17.56 -11.47 8.67
CA ARG A 6 17.43 -10.27 7.80
C ARG A 6 17.11 -9.03 8.64
N MET A 7 17.48 -7.87 8.14
CA MET A 7 17.08 -6.61 8.74
C MET A 7 15.55 -6.40 8.57
N PRO A 8 14.89 -5.77 9.54
CA PRO A 8 13.46 -5.48 9.44
C PRO A 8 13.18 -4.50 8.29
N ARG A 9 11.97 -4.59 7.75
CA ARG A 9 11.53 -3.78 6.60
C ARG A 9 10.43 -2.81 6.99
N LEU A 10 10.46 -1.64 6.37
CA LEU A 10 9.31 -0.77 6.25
C LEU A 10 8.67 -1.03 4.88
N ILE A 11 7.40 -1.39 4.86
CA ILE A 11 6.62 -1.65 3.65
C ILE A 11 5.54 -0.59 3.57
N VAL A 12 5.65 0.30 2.59
CA VAL A 12 4.73 1.43 2.39
C VAL A 12 3.81 1.11 1.22
N ILE A 13 2.51 1.12 1.45
CA ILE A 13 1.48 0.79 0.47
C ILE A 13 0.60 2.02 0.26
N ARG A 14 0.53 2.49 -0.98
CA ARG A 14 -0.44 3.51 -1.38
C ARG A 14 -1.81 2.86 -1.55
N HIS A 15 -2.89 3.57 -1.14
CA HIS A 15 -4.25 3.10 -1.37
C HIS A 15 -4.55 2.83 -2.85
N GLY A 16 -5.54 1.95 -3.13
CA GLY A 16 -6.02 1.61 -4.45
C GLY A 16 -6.69 2.77 -5.20
N VAL A 17 -7.16 2.51 -6.42
CA VAL A 17 -7.75 3.52 -7.30
C VAL A 17 -9.05 4.08 -6.69
N THR A 18 -9.15 5.42 -6.67
CA THR A 18 -10.35 6.19 -6.32
C THR A 18 -10.74 7.09 -7.50
N GLU A 19 -11.94 7.66 -7.48
CA GLU A 19 -12.40 8.57 -8.53
C GLU A 19 -11.38 9.68 -8.85
N TRP A 20 -10.94 10.41 -7.81
CA TRP A 20 -10.02 11.53 -8.00
C TRP A 20 -8.58 11.09 -8.28
N SER A 21 -8.14 9.92 -7.84
CA SER A 21 -6.82 9.41 -8.23
C SER A 21 -6.76 9.05 -9.71
N LYS A 22 -7.89 8.63 -10.30
CA LYS A 22 -8.02 8.33 -11.73
C LYS A 22 -8.02 9.59 -12.59
N THR A 23 -8.64 10.67 -12.11
CA THR A 23 -8.71 11.96 -12.81
C THR A 23 -7.51 12.86 -12.52
N GLY A 24 -6.64 12.50 -11.58
CA GLY A 24 -5.46 13.27 -11.19
C GLY A 24 -5.76 14.45 -10.25
N GLN A 25 -6.96 14.48 -9.65
CA GLN A 25 -7.34 15.49 -8.67
C GLN A 25 -6.70 15.20 -7.31
N HIS A 26 -6.20 16.23 -6.66
CA HIS A 26 -5.62 16.12 -5.33
C HIS A 26 -6.69 15.80 -4.29
N THR A 27 -6.47 14.76 -3.50
CA THR A 27 -7.40 14.23 -2.51
C THR A 27 -6.71 14.11 -1.14
N GLY A 28 -6.83 15.14 -0.34
CA GLY A 28 -6.28 15.18 1.02
C GLY A 28 -7.32 14.79 2.06
N ARG A 29 -8.20 15.73 2.38
CA ARG A 29 -9.23 15.58 3.40
C ARG A 29 -10.52 14.93 2.92
N THR A 30 -10.85 15.09 1.66
CA THR A 30 -12.02 14.41 1.06
C THR A 30 -11.87 12.90 1.19
N ASP A 31 -12.89 12.27 1.75
CA ASP A 31 -12.84 10.82 2.02
C ASP A 31 -13.62 10.04 0.95
N LEU A 32 -12.92 9.73 -0.13
CA LEU A 32 -13.45 8.94 -1.25
C LEU A 32 -13.11 7.46 -1.05
N PRO A 33 -14.07 6.55 -1.33
CA PRO A 33 -13.82 5.11 -1.33
C PRO A 33 -13.03 4.68 -2.56
N LEU A 34 -12.57 3.42 -2.56
CA LEU A 34 -12.04 2.78 -3.75
C LEU A 34 -13.13 2.62 -4.81
N LEU A 35 -12.77 2.70 -6.07
CA LEU A 35 -13.57 2.20 -7.18
C LEU A 35 -13.53 0.66 -7.21
N ASP A 36 -14.48 0.02 -7.87
CA ASP A 36 -14.52 -1.44 -8.02
C ASP A 36 -13.21 -1.97 -8.65
N GLU A 37 -12.67 -1.28 -9.64
CA GLU A 37 -11.38 -1.61 -10.23
C GLU A 37 -10.23 -1.52 -9.21
N GLY A 38 -10.27 -0.54 -8.31
CA GLY A 38 -9.29 -0.37 -7.24
C GLY A 38 -9.37 -1.48 -6.19
N VAL A 39 -10.57 -1.97 -5.90
CA VAL A 39 -10.80 -3.14 -5.02
C VAL A 39 -10.21 -4.40 -5.66
N HIS A 40 -10.55 -4.68 -6.92
CA HIS A 40 -10.02 -5.84 -7.63
C HIS A 40 -8.49 -5.82 -7.74
N GLU A 41 -7.91 -4.67 -8.12
CA GLU A 41 -6.45 -4.50 -8.19
C GLU A 41 -5.78 -4.73 -6.83
N ALA A 42 -6.36 -4.21 -5.75
CA ALA A 42 -5.81 -4.39 -4.40
C ALA A 42 -5.85 -5.86 -3.95
N ILE A 43 -6.92 -6.59 -4.27
CA ILE A 43 -7.03 -8.02 -3.98
C ILE A 43 -5.98 -8.81 -4.77
N GLU A 44 -5.94 -8.64 -6.10
CA GLU A 44 -5.00 -9.36 -6.97
C GLU A 44 -3.54 -9.06 -6.61
N PHE A 45 -3.23 -7.82 -6.25
CA PHE A 45 -1.89 -7.44 -5.86
C PHE A 45 -1.53 -7.98 -4.47
N GLY A 46 -2.49 -7.94 -3.52
CA GLY A 46 -2.35 -8.57 -2.21
C GLY A 46 -2.05 -10.07 -2.32
N ASP A 47 -2.76 -10.76 -3.18
CA ASP A 47 -2.57 -12.21 -3.44
C ASP A 47 -1.16 -12.57 -3.90
N ARG A 48 -0.49 -11.66 -4.60
CA ARG A 48 0.89 -11.86 -5.05
C ARG A 48 1.93 -11.51 -4.00
N LEU A 49 1.61 -10.58 -3.10
CA LEU A 49 2.57 -10.06 -2.12
C LEU A 49 2.53 -10.79 -0.79
N VAL A 50 1.36 -11.28 -0.39
CA VAL A 50 1.10 -11.86 0.94
C VAL A 50 1.41 -13.34 0.99
N GLY A 51 2.12 -13.78 2.01
CA GLY A 51 2.43 -15.20 2.20
C GLY A 51 3.06 -15.48 3.56
N TYR A 52 3.33 -16.76 3.78
CA TYR A 52 3.95 -17.26 5.01
C TYR A 52 5.45 -17.51 4.89
N SER A 53 5.98 -17.58 3.65
CA SER A 53 7.39 -17.78 3.42
C SER A 53 8.18 -16.49 3.56
N ASP A 54 9.46 -16.60 3.86
CA ASP A 54 10.41 -15.48 3.93
C ASP A 54 10.63 -14.79 2.55
N GLN A 55 10.22 -15.43 1.48
CA GLN A 55 10.26 -14.87 0.11
C GLN A 55 9.07 -13.94 -0.17
N ALA A 56 7.99 -14.05 0.61
CA ALA A 56 6.85 -13.14 0.45
C ALA A 56 7.23 -11.70 0.81
N VAL A 57 6.73 -10.75 0.04
CA VAL A 57 6.90 -9.32 0.34
C VAL A 57 6.25 -9.00 1.68
N LEU A 58 4.99 -9.41 1.86
CA LEU A 58 4.26 -9.34 3.11
C LEU A 58 4.30 -10.73 3.78
N CYS A 59 5.42 -11.04 4.43
CA CYS A 59 5.59 -12.28 5.18
C CYS A 59 4.84 -12.18 6.51
N LEU A 60 3.66 -12.81 6.60
CA LEU A 60 2.75 -12.65 7.74
C LEU A 60 3.41 -12.88 9.11
N PRO A 61 4.23 -13.94 9.33
CA PRO A 61 4.93 -14.14 10.59
C PRO A 61 5.94 -13.05 10.96
N GLU A 62 6.41 -12.29 9.99
CA GLU A 62 7.41 -11.24 10.20
C GLU A 62 6.78 -9.85 10.42
N ILE A 63 5.49 -9.67 10.16
CA ILE A 63 4.80 -8.39 10.41
C ILE A 63 4.62 -8.20 11.91
N GLY A 64 5.27 -7.16 12.46
CA GLY A 64 5.13 -6.79 13.87
C GLY A 64 4.14 -5.65 14.09
N TYR A 65 3.98 -4.77 13.10
CA TYR A 65 3.12 -3.60 13.21
C TYR A 65 2.43 -3.30 11.89
N ILE A 66 1.15 -2.90 11.99
CA ILE A 66 0.36 -2.42 10.85
C ILE A 66 -0.15 -1.03 11.21
N LEU A 67 0.24 -0.04 10.40
CA LEU A 67 -0.22 1.34 10.49
C LEU A 67 -1.13 1.67 9.32
N ARG A 68 -2.08 2.56 9.53
CA ARG A 68 -2.87 3.12 8.43
C ARG A 68 -3.29 4.57 8.66
N SER A 69 -3.52 5.28 7.57
CA SER A 69 -4.28 6.51 7.56
C SER A 69 -5.73 6.27 8.01
N PRO A 70 -6.39 7.27 8.63
CA PRO A 70 -7.81 7.16 8.99
C PRO A 70 -8.77 7.08 7.79
N ARG A 71 -8.34 7.42 6.57
CA ARG A 71 -9.19 7.52 5.38
C ARG A 71 -9.72 6.17 4.90
N THR A 72 -10.99 6.15 4.47
CA THR A 72 -11.73 4.96 3.99
C THR A 72 -10.95 4.19 2.93
N ARG A 73 -10.37 4.86 1.93
CA ARG A 73 -9.57 4.23 0.88
C ARG A 73 -8.38 3.42 1.39
N CYS A 74 -7.76 3.84 2.51
CA CYS A 74 -6.68 3.09 3.13
C CYS A 74 -7.20 1.89 3.95
N VAL A 75 -8.37 2.03 4.59
CA VAL A 75 -9.05 0.92 5.25
C VAL A 75 -9.38 -0.18 4.24
N GLN A 76 -10.05 0.19 3.16
CA GLN A 76 -10.47 -0.75 2.11
C GLN A 76 -9.26 -1.44 1.46
N THR A 77 -8.19 -0.70 1.15
CA THR A 77 -6.97 -1.30 0.59
C THR A 77 -6.34 -2.30 1.54
N LEU A 78 -6.26 -1.98 2.83
CA LEU A 78 -5.76 -2.89 3.85
C LEU A 78 -6.62 -4.16 3.92
N GLU A 79 -7.93 -4.02 3.93
CA GLU A 79 -8.85 -5.17 3.99
C GLU A 79 -8.80 -6.04 2.72
N CYS A 80 -8.66 -5.42 1.56
CA CYS A 80 -8.46 -6.14 0.30
C CYS A 80 -7.18 -6.97 0.31
N MET A 81 -6.09 -6.45 0.88
CA MET A 81 -4.78 -7.12 0.84
C MET A 81 -4.55 -8.09 2.01
N LEU A 82 -5.00 -7.74 3.22
CA LEU A 82 -4.71 -8.49 4.45
C LEU A 82 -5.95 -9.09 5.12
N GLY A 83 -7.12 -8.93 4.53
CA GLY A 83 -8.39 -9.40 5.07
C GLY A 83 -9.03 -8.46 6.09
N THR A 84 -10.23 -8.82 6.57
CA THR A 84 -10.97 -8.10 7.60
C THR A 84 -10.25 -8.17 8.96
N GLU A 85 -10.72 -7.39 9.93
CA GLU A 85 -10.15 -7.42 11.28
C GLU A 85 -10.26 -8.81 11.92
N GLU A 86 -11.39 -9.50 11.74
CA GLU A 86 -11.62 -10.86 12.23
C GLU A 86 -10.66 -11.85 11.57
N GLN A 87 -10.47 -11.76 10.26
CA GLN A 87 -9.53 -12.63 9.53
C GLN A 87 -8.10 -12.41 9.98
N ARG A 88 -7.67 -11.15 10.16
CA ARG A 88 -6.33 -10.84 10.69
C ARG A 88 -6.13 -11.37 12.11
N LYS A 89 -7.13 -11.26 12.98
CA LYS A 89 -7.08 -11.84 14.34
C LYS A 89 -6.96 -13.36 14.29
N MET A 90 -7.70 -14.04 13.41
CA MET A 90 -7.60 -15.49 13.23
C MET A 90 -6.23 -15.93 12.71
N MET A 91 -5.57 -15.10 11.90
CA MET A 91 -4.20 -15.34 11.41
C MET A 91 -3.11 -14.95 12.44
N GLY A 92 -3.48 -14.46 13.62
CA GLY A 92 -2.53 -14.02 14.63
C GLY A 92 -1.73 -12.76 14.27
N MET A 93 -2.28 -11.94 13.36
CA MET A 93 -1.63 -10.70 12.94
C MET A 93 -1.74 -9.60 14.02
N PRO A 94 -0.81 -8.64 14.05
CA PRO A 94 -0.88 -7.52 14.98
C PRO A 94 -2.12 -6.64 14.72
N ASN A 95 -2.60 -5.98 15.78
CA ASN A 95 -3.66 -5.00 15.65
C ASN A 95 -3.23 -3.82 14.77
N VAL A 96 -4.18 -3.30 14.01
CA VAL A 96 -3.97 -2.12 13.16
C VAL A 96 -4.01 -0.86 14.01
N GLN A 97 -2.98 -0.03 13.91
CA GLN A 97 -2.92 1.28 14.55
C GLN A 97 -3.29 2.36 13.53
N VAL A 98 -4.26 3.18 13.88
CA VAL A 98 -4.69 4.33 13.08
C VAL A 98 -3.85 5.53 13.49
N LEU A 99 -3.12 6.11 12.55
CA LEU A 99 -2.29 7.30 12.78
C LEU A 99 -2.73 8.42 11.85
N ASP A 100 -3.13 9.57 12.44
CA ASP A 100 -3.46 10.76 11.65
C ASP A 100 -2.23 11.31 10.92
N ASP A 101 -1.04 11.15 11.47
CA ASP A 101 0.23 11.50 10.82
C ASP A 101 0.46 10.76 9.49
N CYS A 102 -0.25 9.63 9.25
CA CYS A 102 -0.19 8.89 7.98
C CYS A 102 -1.21 9.40 6.93
N ARG A 103 -1.95 10.48 7.19
CA ARG A 103 -2.88 11.08 6.21
C ARG A 103 -2.15 11.65 5.00
N GLU A 104 -2.88 11.88 3.91
CA GLU A 104 -2.34 12.57 2.73
C GLU A 104 -2.00 14.03 3.05
N TRP A 105 -1.28 14.68 2.16
CA TRP A 105 -1.07 16.12 2.16
C TRP A 105 -2.41 16.83 2.27
N ASP A 106 -2.49 17.84 3.14
CA ASP A 106 -3.65 18.70 3.18
C ASP A 106 -3.55 19.72 2.04
N TYR A 107 -4.36 19.53 1.00
CA TYR A 107 -4.25 20.36 -0.18
C TYR A 107 -4.89 21.75 -0.02
N GLY A 108 -5.60 22.02 1.08
CA GLY A 108 -6.19 23.34 1.35
C GLY A 108 -7.03 23.83 0.19
N GLN A 109 -6.70 25.03 -0.33
CA GLN A 109 -7.40 25.62 -1.48
C GLN A 109 -7.30 24.79 -2.78
N TYR A 110 -6.35 23.87 -2.86
CA TYR A 110 -6.14 23.01 -4.03
C TYR A 110 -6.82 21.64 -3.93
N GLU A 111 -7.59 21.40 -2.87
CA GLU A 111 -8.38 20.18 -2.74
C GLU A 111 -9.31 20.00 -3.95
N GLY A 112 -9.31 18.83 -4.58
CA GLY A 112 -10.11 18.52 -5.78
C GLY A 112 -9.59 19.11 -7.09
N GLN A 113 -8.51 19.86 -7.09
CA GLN A 113 -7.89 20.39 -8.31
C GLN A 113 -6.80 19.45 -8.85
N THR A 114 -6.58 19.49 -10.15
CA THR A 114 -5.42 18.83 -10.77
C THR A 114 -4.19 19.73 -10.75
N THR A 115 -2.99 19.13 -10.79
CA THR A 115 -1.74 19.89 -10.92
C THR A 115 -1.75 20.85 -12.12
N GLU A 116 -2.35 20.42 -13.24
CA GLU A 116 -2.47 21.27 -14.44
C GLU A 116 -3.33 22.50 -14.17
N CYS A 117 -4.47 22.32 -13.49
CA CYS A 117 -5.36 23.43 -13.13
C CYS A 117 -4.63 24.44 -12.22
N ILE A 118 -3.94 23.98 -11.19
CA ILE A 118 -3.19 24.82 -10.27
C ILE A 118 -2.10 25.61 -11.01
N ARG A 119 -1.39 24.99 -11.92
CA ARG A 119 -0.31 25.63 -12.69
C ARG A 119 -0.77 26.69 -13.67
N LYS A 120 -2.06 26.73 -14.05
CA LYS A 120 -2.62 27.84 -14.84
C LYS A 120 -2.58 29.16 -14.04
N SER A 121 -2.86 29.10 -12.74
CA SER A 121 -2.81 30.28 -11.86
C SER A 121 -1.45 30.47 -11.18
N ARG A 122 -0.68 29.39 -11.01
CA ARG A 122 0.62 29.38 -10.32
C ARG A 122 1.65 28.60 -11.13
N PRO A 123 2.23 29.16 -12.20
CA PRO A 123 3.23 28.48 -13.03
C PRO A 123 4.39 27.93 -12.21
N GLY A 124 4.81 26.70 -12.50
CA GLY A 124 5.91 26.05 -11.79
C GLY A 124 5.55 25.45 -10.42
N TRP A 125 4.30 25.57 -9.98
CA TRP A 125 3.92 25.02 -8.69
C TRP A 125 4.24 23.51 -8.58
N ASN A 126 4.82 23.15 -7.44
CA ASN A 126 5.12 21.79 -7.03
C ASN A 126 4.85 21.69 -5.52
N VAL A 127 4.08 20.68 -5.11
CA VAL A 127 3.64 20.55 -3.72
C VAL A 127 4.82 20.39 -2.75
N PHE A 128 5.87 19.67 -3.13
CA PHE A 128 7.05 19.42 -2.29
C PHE A 128 7.91 20.68 -2.05
N GLU A 129 7.76 21.69 -2.87
CA GLU A 129 8.55 22.94 -2.80
C GLU A 129 7.73 24.11 -2.26
N HIS A 130 6.44 24.14 -2.57
CA HIS A 130 5.60 25.30 -2.33
C HIS A 130 4.50 25.06 -1.29
N GLY A 131 4.22 23.78 -0.96
CA GLY A 131 3.07 23.45 -0.13
C GLY A 131 1.74 23.89 -0.73
N THR A 132 0.76 24.02 0.13
CA THR A 132 -0.62 24.34 -0.23
C THR A 132 -1.16 25.44 0.69
N PRO A 133 -1.84 26.47 0.16
CA PRO A 133 -2.43 27.53 0.97
C PRO A 133 -3.70 27.05 1.67
N SER A 134 -4.07 27.74 2.75
CA SER A 134 -5.37 27.57 3.39
C SER A 134 -6.50 27.91 2.40
N HIS A 135 -7.61 27.19 2.52
CA HIS A 135 -8.81 27.54 1.77
C HIS A 135 -9.43 28.84 2.33
N GLU A 136 -9.79 29.75 1.43
CA GLU A 136 -10.23 31.11 1.83
C GLU A 136 -11.47 31.11 2.71
N THR A 137 -12.42 30.21 2.47
CA THR A 137 -13.73 30.18 3.12
C THR A 137 -14.01 28.90 3.91
N ASN A 138 -13.15 27.88 3.82
CA ASN A 138 -13.34 26.61 4.53
C ASN A 138 -12.18 26.37 5.52
N PRO A 139 -12.42 26.59 6.84
CA PRO A 139 -11.39 26.40 7.86
C PRO A 139 -10.96 24.93 8.04
N ASP A 140 -11.77 23.99 7.56
CA ASP A 140 -11.43 22.54 7.60
C ASP A 140 -10.36 22.16 6.56
N LEU A 141 -9.99 23.09 5.69
CA LEU A 141 -8.95 22.94 4.67
C LEU A 141 -7.81 23.95 4.89
N PRO A 142 -7.04 23.82 5.97
CA PRO A 142 -5.99 24.78 6.32
C PRO A 142 -4.79 24.76 5.37
N GLY A 143 -4.66 23.74 4.52
CA GLY A 143 -3.47 23.51 3.74
C GLY A 143 -2.30 22.99 4.60
N GLU A 144 -1.19 22.66 3.96
CA GLU A 144 -0.02 22.11 4.65
C GLU A 144 1.27 22.57 3.95
N SER A 145 2.25 23.03 4.73
CA SER A 145 3.55 23.41 4.20
C SER A 145 4.48 22.19 4.04
N PRO A 146 5.56 22.35 3.26
CA PRO A 146 6.61 21.33 3.16
C PRO A 146 7.23 20.96 4.51
N GLU A 147 7.36 21.92 5.41
CA GLU A 147 7.90 21.72 6.76
C GLU A 147 6.93 20.89 7.61
N GLN A 148 5.65 21.24 7.61
CA GLN A 148 4.62 20.55 8.39
C GLN A 148 4.48 19.08 8.02
N ILE A 149 4.45 18.76 6.71
CA ILE A 149 4.38 17.35 6.28
C ILE A 149 5.67 16.60 6.61
N SER A 150 6.84 17.28 6.52
CA SER A 150 8.13 16.69 6.90
C SER A 150 8.16 16.34 8.38
N GLU A 151 7.72 17.23 9.25
CA GLU A 151 7.68 17.02 10.70
C GLU A 151 6.81 15.82 11.09
N ARG A 152 5.59 15.68 10.49
CA ARG A 152 4.75 14.51 10.80
C ARG A 152 5.31 13.21 10.21
N ALA A 153 5.94 13.26 9.04
CA ALA A 153 6.65 12.11 8.50
C ALA A 153 7.84 11.71 9.38
N ASP A 154 8.58 12.66 9.94
CA ASP A 154 9.68 12.41 10.87
C ASP A 154 9.21 11.74 12.17
N ARG A 155 8.01 12.12 12.70
CA ARG A 155 7.41 11.41 13.84
C ARG A 155 7.12 9.94 13.52
N VAL A 156 6.56 9.68 12.33
CA VAL A 156 6.28 8.31 11.87
C VAL A 156 7.59 7.53 11.67
N VAL A 157 8.60 8.12 11.03
CA VAL A 157 9.93 7.49 10.84
C VAL A 157 10.59 7.16 12.17
N LYS A 158 10.51 8.06 13.16
CA LYS A 158 11.06 7.83 14.51
C LYS A 158 10.41 6.60 15.15
N LEU A 159 9.07 6.53 15.14
CA LEU A 159 8.31 5.40 15.68
C LEU A 159 8.69 4.08 15.01
N ILE A 160 8.80 4.06 13.68
CA ILE A 160 9.21 2.88 12.92
C ILE A 160 10.61 2.43 13.31
N ARG A 161 11.57 3.36 13.40
CA ARG A 161 12.96 3.04 13.77
C ARG A 161 13.07 2.47 15.19
N GLU A 162 12.30 3.00 16.14
CA GLU A 162 12.21 2.47 17.51
C GLU A 162 11.70 1.02 17.48
N TRP A 163 10.66 0.71 16.72
CA TRP A 163 10.14 -0.65 16.57
C TRP A 163 11.12 -1.58 15.88
N HIS A 164 11.77 -1.13 14.80
CA HIS A 164 12.80 -1.92 14.12
C HIS A 164 13.96 -2.27 15.06
N GLN A 165 14.37 -1.35 15.93
CA GLN A 165 15.45 -1.59 16.88
C GLN A 165 15.04 -2.57 18.00
N THR A 166 13.81 -2.50 18.46
CA THR A 166 13.33 -3.28 19.62
C THR A 166 12.83 -4.67 19.24
N THR A 167 12.01 -4.77 18.20
CA THR A 167 11.34 -6.03 17.85
C THR A 167 11.97 -6.80 16.70
N LYS A 168 12.75 -6.12 15.85
CA LYS A 168 13.32 -6.66 14.60
C LYS A 168 12.25 -7.22 13.62
N LYS A 169 11.01 -6.69 13.70
CA LYS A 169 9.88 -7.09 12.87
C LYS A 169 9.57 -6.04 11.81
N ASP A 170 8.91 -6.47 10.74
CA ASP A 170 8.47 -5.58 9.67
C ASP A 170 7.34 -4.66 10.14
N VAL A 171 7.33 -3.46 9.59
CA VAL A 171 6.24 -2.47 9.74
C VAL A 171 5.58 -2.27 8.38
N VAL A 172 4.26 -2.42 8.33
CA VAL A 172 3.45 -2.20 7.12
C VAL A 172 2.62 -0.94 7.30
N ILE A 173 2.60 -0.04 6.30
CA ILE A 173 1.84 1.22 6.35
C ILE A 173 0.95 1.33 5.13
N PHE A 174 -0.36 1.54 5.35
CA PHE A 174 -1.33 1.87 4.31
C PHE A 174 -1.60 3.37 4.32
N THR A 175 -1.19 4.06 3.26
CA THR A 175 -1.22 5.51 3.18
C THR A 175 -1.45 6.03 1.75
N HIS A 176 -0.95 7.20 1.39
CA HIS A 176 -1.33 7.96 0.21
C HIS A 176 -0.12 8.28 -0.68
N GLY A 177 -0.38 8.88 -1.85
CA GLY A 177 0.64 9.11 -2.85
C GLY A 177 1.76 10.05 -2.41
N HIS A 178 1.44 11.31 -2.14
CA HIS A 178 2.48 12.28 -1.78
C HIS A 178 3.07 12.02 -0.39
N PHE A 179 2.24 11.61 0.57
CA PHE A 179 2.77 11.24 1.90
C PHE A 179 3.74 10.05 1.83
N SER A 180 3.46 9.04 1.00
CA SER A 180 4.41 7.93 0.78
C SER A 180 5.76 8.42 0.28
N ASN A 181 5.75 9.34 -0.68
CA ASN A 181 6.99 9.89 -1.24
C ASN A 181 7.79 10.66 -0.17
N VAL A 182 7.11 11.45 0.66
CA VAL A 182 7.74 12.15 1.79
C VAL A 182 8.28 11.15 2.80
N LEU A 183 7.47 10.17 3.22
CA LEU A 183 7.86 9.16 4.20
C LEU A 183 9.09 8.36 3.75
N ILE A 184 9.10 7.93 2.48
CA ILE A 184 10.25 7.24 1.87
C ILE A 184 11.49 8.14 1.90
N GLY A 185 11.35 9.39 1.45
CA GLY A 185 12.45 10.35 1.46
C GLY A 185 13.01 10.57 2.87
N ARG A 186 12.15 10.81 3.87
CA ARG A 186 12.56 11.02 5.27
C ARG A 186 13.18 9.76 5.89
N PHE A 187 12.63 8.57 5.59
CA PHE A 187 13.25 7.32 6.04
C PHE A 187 14.67 7.15 5.47
N LEU A 188 14.87 7.49 4.19
CA LEU A 188 16.18 7.44 3.51
C LEU A 188 17.11 8.62 3.86
N ARG A 189 16.68 9.55 4.73
CA ARG A 189 17.42 10.76 5.12
C ARG A 189 17.69 11.70 3.93
N LEU A 190 16.81 11.69 2.91
CA LEU A 190 16.91 12.57 1.76
C LEU A 190 16.22 13.92 2.03
N PRO A 191 16.69 15.01 1.39
CA PRO A 191 15.95 16.26 1.39
C PRO A 191 14.54 16.10 0.81
N LEU A 192 13.56 16.84 1.32
CA LEU A 192 12.19 16.78 0.84
C LEU A 192 12.08 17.02 -0.68
N SER A 193 12.90 17.91 -1.23
CA SER A 193 12.94 18.19 -2.67
C SER A 193 13.26 16.96 -3.54
N MET A 194 13.89 15.93 -2.97
CA MET A 194 14.12 14.65 -3.65
C MET A 194 12.88 13.75 -3.68
N SER A 195 11.89 13.98 -2.82
CA SER A 195 10.66 13.18 -2.80
C SER A 195 9.82 13.32 -4.07
N LYS A 196 10.00 14.40 -4.83
CA LYS A 196 9.31 14.62 -6.12
C LYS A 196 9.69 13.65 -7.23
N VAL A 197 10.83 12.96 -7.12
CA VAL A 197 11.27 11.97 -8.13
C VAL A 197 10.69 10.58 -7.87
N LEU A 198 10.09 10.37 -6.70
CA LEU A 198 9.42 9.13 -6.36
C LEU A 198 7.98 9.19 -6.88
N VAL A 199 7.55 8.13 -7.53
CA VAL A 199 6.17 7.99 -8.00
C VAL A 199 5.66 6.63 -7.60
N MET A 200 4.63 6.63 -6.76
CA MET A 200 3.92 5.41 -6.39
C MET A 200 2.57 5.37 -7.13
N SER A 201 2.34 4.33 -7.93
CA SER A 201 1.02 4.03 -8.51
C SER A 201 -0.01 3.75 -7.39
N ALA A 202 -1.29 3.77 -7.74
CA ALA A 202 -2.32 3.22 -6.85
C ALA A 202 -1.95 1.77 -6.49
N THR A 203 -2.23 1.35 -5.28
CA THR A 203 -1.84 0.05 -4.70
C THR A 203 -0.32 -0.21 -4.68
N GLY A 204 0.50 0.67 -5.31
CA GLY A 204 1.95 0.54 -5.36
C GLY A 204 2.58 0.37 -3.98
N THR A 205 3.65 -0.43 -3.92
CA THR A 205 4.29 -0.85 -2.67
C THR A 205 5.79 -0.55 -2.73
N ALA A 206 6.28 0.22 -1.78
CA ALA A 206 7.71 0.46 -1.58
C ALA A 206 8.23 -0.38 -0.41
N ILE A 207 9.40 -0.98 -0.58
CA ILE A 207 10.05 -1.81 0.42
C ILE A 207 11.38 -1.17 0.79
N LEU A 208 11.51 -0.78 2.05
CA LEU A 208 12.72 -0.17 2.60
C LEU A 208 13.30 -1.06 3.69
N SER A 209 14.60 -0.99 3.89
CA SER A 209 15.32 -1.73 4.91
C SER A 209 16.64 -1.01 5.24
N TYR A 210 17.63 -1.76 5.69
CA TYR A 210 18.95 -1.28 6.06
C TYR A 210 20.02 -2.20 5.50
N THR A 211 21.18 -1.64 5.15
CA THR A 211 22.37 -2.39 4.71
C THR A 211 23.36 -2.63 5.85
N HIS A 212 24.33 -3.49 5.63
CA HIS A 212 25.45 -3.79 6.53
C HIS A 212 25.06 -4.10 7.99
N HIS A 213 23.82 -4.57 8.22
CA HIS A 213 23.28 -4.87 9.56
C HIS A 213 23.31 -3.69 10.55
N THR A 214 23.27 -2.45 10.03
CA THR A 214 23.18 -1.22 10.84
C THR A 214 21.91 -0.44 10.51
N PHE A 215 21.29 0.19 11.51
CA PHE A 215 20.13 1.07 11.33
C PHE A 215 20.52 2.47 10.79
N ASP A 216 21.81 2.72 10.61
CA ASP A 216 22.33 4.01 10.12
C ASP A 216 22.31 4.12 8.60
N GLU A 217 22.17 3.00 7.91
CA GLU A 217 22.23 2.91 6.45
C GLU A 217 20.88 2.45 5.84
N PRO A 218 19.86 3.32 5.86
CA PRO A 218 18.55 2.99 5.27
C PRO A 218 18.63 2.94 3.74
N VAL A 219 17.93 1.98 3.15
CA VAL A 219 17.90 1.76 1.69
C VAL A 219 16.50 1.47 1.18
N LEU A 220 16.22 1.84 -0.06
CA LEU A 220 15.06 1.38 -0.82
C LEU A 220 15.47 0.12 -1.59
N ILE A 221 14.85 -1.01 -1.26
CA ILE A 221 15.19 -2.32 -1.86
C ILE A 221 14.19 -2.77 -2.93
N GLY A 222 13.02 -2.15 -3.00
CA GLY A 222 12.04 -2.46 -4.02
C GLY A 222 10.95 -1.40 -4.15
N LEU A 223 10.48 -1.20 -5.38
CA LEU A 223 9.29 -0.43 -5.70
C LEU A 223 8.44 -1.26 -6.66
N LEU A 224 7.29 -1.71 -6.19
CA LEU A 224 6.40 -2.62 -6.91
C LEU A 224 5.13 -1.89 -7.29
N SER A 225 4.62 -2.20 -8.48
CA SER A 225 3.35 -1.65 -8.99
C SER A 225 2.42 -2.80 -9.38
N PRO A 226 1.09 -2.62 -9.25
CA PRO A 226 0.15 -3.51 -9.90
C PRO A 226 0.51 -3.66 -11.38
N GLY A 227 0.43 -4.88 -11.90
CA GLY A 227 0.85 -5.14 -13.27
C GLY A 227 2.35 -5.36 -13.49
N PHE A 228 3.20 -5.17 -12.51
CA PHE A 228 4.61 -5.55 -12.58
C PHE A 228 4.74 -7.06 -12.34
N ASP A 229 5.29 -7.78 -13.30
CA ASP A 229 5.58 -9.21 -13.15
C ASP A 229 6.88 -9.41 -12.36
N MET A 230 6.75 -9.92 -11.15
CA MET A 230 7.88 -10.17 -10.26
C MET A 230 8.81 -11.30 -10.74
N GLN A 231 8.33 -12.19 -11.62
CA GLN A 231 9.13 -13.30 -12.14
C GLN A 231 9.97 -12.89 -13.34
N THR A 232 9.43 -12.02 -14.19
CA THR A 232 10.13 -11.59 -15.43
C THR A 232 10.73 -10.19 -15.33
N GLY A 233 10.40 -9.42 -14.29
CA GLY A 233 10.83 -8.02 -14.14
C GLY A 233 10.22 -7.08 -15.21
N SER A 234 9.18 -7.51 -15.91
CA SER A 234 8.49 -6.76 -16.95
C SER A 234 7.04 -6.47 -16.57
N SER A 235 6.48 -5.37 -17.11
CA SER A 235 5.04 -5.16 -17.09
C SER A 235 4.36 -6.31 -17.83
N PRO A 236 3.17 -6.77 -17.43
CA PRO A 236 2.52 -7.88 -18.12
C PRO A 236 2.23 -7.50 -19.57
N VAL A 237 3.07 -7.97 -20.45
CA VAL A 237 2.63 -8.24 -21.80
C VAL A 237 1.64 -9.39 -21.66
N SER A 238 0.43 -9.23 -22.15
CA SER A 238 -0.61 -10.25 -22.17
C SER A 238 -0.04 -11.60 -22.63
N THR A 239 0.53 -12.34 -21.70
CA THR A 239 0.90 -13.73 -21.92
C THR A 239 -0.36 -14.54 -21.69
N LYS A 240 -0.80 -15.25 -22.72
CA LYS A 240 -1.83 -16.30 -22.58
C LYS A 240 -1.33 -17.23 -21.46
N SER A 241 -1.91 -17.09 -20.26
CA SER A 241 -1.53 -17.96 -19.13
C SER A 241 -1.85 -19.40 -19.51
N HIS A 242 -0.95 -20.32 -19.21
CA HIS A 242 -1.18 -21.76 -19.36
C HIS A 242 -2.45 -22.12 -18.55
N GLU A 243 -3.26 -23.03 -19.06
CA GLU A 243 -4.57 -23.39 -18.48
C GLU A 243 -4.48 -23.82 -17.02
N GLU A 244 -3.39 -24.47 -16.65
CA GLU A 244 -3.07 -24.90 -15.29
C GLU A 244 -2.99 -23.73 -14.28
N TYR A 245 -2.48 -22.57 -14.71
CA TYR A 245 -2.43 -21.39 -13.84
C TYR A 245 -3.82 -20.84 -13.49
N GLN A 246 -4.79 -20.94 -14.40
CA GLN A 246 -6.18 -20.55 -14.13
C GLN A 246 -6.77 -21.44 -13.02
N TYR A 247 -6.46 -22.72 -13.01
CA TYR A 247 -6.89 -23.64 -11.97
C TYR A 247 -6.22 -23.33 -10.61
N LEU A 248 -4.91 -23.12 -10.62
CA LEU A 248 -4.15 -22.78 -9.41
C LEU A 248 -4.60 -21.43 -8.82
N GLU A 249 -4.88 -20.43 -9.66
CA GLU A 249 -5.46 -19.15 -9.24
C GLU A 249 -6.84 -19.34 -8.61
N LEU A 250 -7.70 -20.17 -9.20
CA LEU A 250 -9.02 -20.47 -8.64
C LEU A 250 -8.91 -21.14 -7.28
N VAL A 251 -8.06 -22.17 -7.13
CA VAL A 251 -7.84 -22.84 -5.85
C VAL A 251 -7.30 -21.87 -4.80
N SER A 252 -6.33 -21.05 -5.15
CA SER A 252 -5.79 -20.02 -4.27
C SER A 252 -6.86 -19.03 -3.84
N SER A 253 -7.69 -18.56 -4.77
CA SER A 253 -8.81 -17.66 -4.49
C SER A 253 -9.85 -18.29 -3.56
N ILE A 254 -10.18 -19.57 -3.75
CA ILE A 254 -11.10 -20.30 -2.86
C ILE A 254 -10.53 -20.40 -1.44
N ILE A 255 -9.25 -20.71 -1.31
CA ILE A 255 -8.61 -20.83 0.01
C ILE A 255 -8.60 -19.49 0.75
N ARG A 256 -8.40 -18.37 0.05
CA ARG A 256 -8.27 -17.03 0.65
C ARG A 256 -9.59 -16.31 0.87
N HIS A 257 -10.54 -16.48 -0.04
CA HIS A 257 -11.78 -15.68 -0.07
C HIS A 257 -13.05 -16.54 0.04
N GLY A 258 -12.91 -17.87 0.11
CA GLY A 258 -14.04 -18.79 0.20
C GLY A 258 -14.71 -18.75 1.57
N GLU A 259 -16.02 -18.91 1.60
CA GLU A 259 -16.77 -19.07 2.84
C GLU A 259 -16.54 -20.46 3.45
N ILE A 260 -16.19 -20.49 4.73
CA ILE A 260 -16.09 -21.74 5.48
C ILE A 260 -17.49 -22.23 5.81
N ARG A 261 -17.90 -23.36 5.24
CA ARG A 261 -19.16 -24.03 5.55
C ARG A 261 -18.91 -25.27 6.37
N LYS A 262 -19.58 -25.38 7.50
CA LYS A 262 -19.56 -26.59 8.30
C LYS A 262 -20.41 -27.65 7.58
N ASP A 263 -19.82 -28.78 7.32
CA ASP A 263 -20.51 -29.96 6.81
C ASP A 263 -21.00 -30.87 7.97
N ARG A 264 -21.78 -31.90 7.61
CA ARG A 264 -22.32 -32.87 8.56
C ARG A 264 -21.26 -33.76 9.21
N THR A 265 -20.05 -33.78 8.65
CA THR A 265 -18.95 -34.65 9.12
C THR A 265 -17.97 -33.88 10.02
N GLY A 266 -18.12 -32.55 10.17
CA GLY A 266 -17.28 -31.73 11.03
C GLY A 266 -15.96 -31.31 10.41
N THR A 267 -15.63 -31.75 9.17
CA THR A 267 -14.40 -31.40 8.46
C THR A 267 -14.45 -30.01 7.84
N GLY A 268 -15.63 -29.50 7.55
CA GLY A 268 -15.82 -28.19 6.90
C GLY A 268 -15.39 -28.16 5.44
N THR A 269 -15.95 -27.22 4.69
CA THR A 269 -15.58 -26.99 3.29
C THR A 269 -15.36 -25.49 3.09
N ILE A 270 -14.33 -25.11 2.36
CA ILE A 270 -14.15 -23.73 1.90
C ILE A 270 -14.69 -23.66 0.47
N ALA A 271 -15.69 -22.80 0.23
CA ALA A 271 -16.29 -22.64 -1.07
C ALA A 271 -16.40 -21.17 -1.48
N ASN A 272 -16.21 -20.89 -2.75
CA ASN A 272 -16.49 -19.59 -3.35
C ASN A 272 -17.67 -19.77 -4.34
N PHE A 273 -18.76 -19.05 -4.11
CA PHE A 273 -19.93 -19.08 -4.98
C PHE A 273 -19.79 -18.05 -6.09
N ALA A 274 -19.90 -18.52 -7.34
CA ALA A 274 -19.77 -17.71 -8.54
C ALA A 274 -18.42 -16.98 -8.65
N PRO A 275 -17.30 -17.71 -8.87
CA PRO A 275 -16.02 -17.06 -9.11
C PRO A 275 -16.12 -16.12 -10.35
N PRO A 276 -15.56 -14.93 -10.30
CA PRO A 276 -15.70 -13.92 -11.36
C PRO A 276 -15.01 -14.28 -12.68
N LYS A 277 -14.29 -15.40 -12.74
CA LYS A 277 -13.58 -15.87 -13.93
C LYS A 277 -14.16 -17.17 -14.46
N THR A 278 -14.55 -17.17 -15.73
CA THR A 278 -14.83 -18.42 -16.48
C THR A 278 -13.49 -19.04 -16.88
N LEU A 279 -13.26 -20.28 -16.43
CA LEU A 279 -12.10 -21.05 -16.86
C LEU A 279 -12.25 -21.42 -18.35
N LYS A 280 -11.24 -21.09 -19.16
CA LYS A 280 -11.20 -21.44 -20.59
C LYS A 280 -10.18 -22.53 -20.80
N PHE A 281 -10.65 -23.71 -21.24
CA PHE A 281 -9.80 -24.82 -21.64
C PHE A 281 -9.84 -24.99 -23.15
N ASN A 282 -8.68 -25.10 -23.79
CA ASN A 282 -8.60 -25.50 -25.19
C ASN A 282 -8.67 -27.03 -25.27
N LEU A 283 -9.74 -27.54 -25.81
CA LEU A 283 -9.93 -29.00 -26.04
C LEU A 283 -9.26 -29.54 -27.30
N THR A 284 -8.24 -28.86 -27.80
CA THR A 284 -7.43 -29.36 -28.94
C THR A 284 -6.23 -30.10 -28.39
N GLY A 285 -6.36 -31.45 -28.37
CA GLY A 285 -5.26 -32.37 -28.12
C GLY A 285 -4.24 -32.41 -29.24
#